data_ff70f08204f57fc2448e3698f482813e
#
_entry.id   ff70f08204f57fc2448e3698f482813e
#
_cell.length_a   1.000
_cell.length_b   1.000
_cell.length_c   1.000
_cell.angle_alpha   90.00
_cell.angle_beta   90.00
_cell.angle_gamma   90.00
#
_symmetry.space_group_name_H-M   'P 1'
#
loop_
_entity.id
_entity.type
_entity.pdbx_description
1 polymer ?
#
loop_
_entity_poly.entity_id
_entity_poly.type
_entity_poly.pdbx_seq_one_letter_code
_entity_poly.pdbx_strand_id
1 'polypeptide(L)'
;MSELCKLGIKAAQEGLAKGDFTSVELVQSVIDAYRCKNGDVGAYLTFDEEAALKAAAENPKAVPIAVKDLINVAGQPCTCASKMLEGYVSPYDATVIKNMKAAGFIPAGRVNMDEFAMGSSTENSGLGKTRNPFDLERVPGGSSGGSAAAVGADMCIAALGTDTGGSIRQPASFCNCVGVKPSYGRVSRFGVTAFASSLDQVGPMTKSVEDAAILLKALAGHDEMDGTTPHDPVPDYLKSIEGASMKGMKIGVVKEYAGVGGMDGEVKRITDEALEKCAKAGAEIVEVSLPHSEYAMAVYYIIAPAEASANLARFDGVRYGHRSAEAKDVFSLYTKSRAEGFGAEVKRRIIMGTYVLSSGYYDAYYGRAQKVRTLIKRDFDAAFEKVDAILTPCAPTPAFKAGEVQDPLTMYLNDLFTIPSSLAGVCASSVPAGFTADTRLPVGVQFICGGFREDRLLAVSKAFEDLTKGE
;
A
#
# COMPACT_ATOMS: atom_id res chain seq x y z
N MET A 1 -7.53 23.06 18.11
CA MET A 1 -7.13 22.56 16.77
C MET A 1 -8.37 22.51 15.88
N SER A 2 -8.30 23.01 14.67
CA SER A 2 -9.36 22.82 13.67
C SER A 2 -9.53 21.31 13.42
N GLU A 3 -10.79 20.83 13.30
CA GLU A 3 -11.07 19.41 13.05
C GLU A 3 -11.05 19.04 11.55
N LEU A 4 -10.63 19.98 10.68
CA LEU A 4 -10.65 19.79 9.24
C LEU A 4 -9.76 18.63 8.77
N CYS A 5 -8.66 18.32 9.47
CA CYS A 5 -7.82 17.16 9.20
C CYS A 5 -8.54 15.81 9.36
N LYS A 6 -9.68 15.76 10.06
CA LYS A 6 -10.52 14.57 10.22
C LYS A 6 -11.42 14.29 9.01
N LEU A 7 -11.61 15.27 8.14
CA LEU A 7 -12.41 15.11 6.93
C LEU A 7 -11.80 14.06 5.98
N GLY A 8 -12.66 13.38 5.22
CA GLY A 8 -12.27 12.64 4.04
C GLY A 8 -12.21 13.55 2.81
N ILE A 9 -11.77 13.02 1.67
CA ILE A 9 -11.60 13.79 0.42
C ILE A 9 -12.91 14.43 -0.02
N LYS A 10 -14.01 13.65 -0.06
CA LYS A 10 -15.33 14.16 -0.48
C LYS A 10 -15.78 15.32 0.37
N ALA A 11 -15.78 15.16 1.68
CA ALA A 11 -16.21 16.21 2.60
C ALA A 11 -15.31 17.45 2.51
N ALA A 12 -14.00 17.28 2.33
CA ALA A 12 -13.07 18.37 2.10
C ALA A 12 -13.38 19.14 0.79
N GLN A 13 -13.61 18.41 -0.31
CA GLN A 13 -13.98 19.03 -1.60
C GLN A 13 -15.31 19.77 -1.54
N GLU A 14 -16.32 19.19 -0.86
CA GLU A 14 -17.64 19.86 -0.68
C GLU A 14 -17.53 21.12 0.16
N GLY A 15 -16.79 21.10 1.28
CA GLY A 15 -16.59 22.28 2.13
C GLY A 15 -15.83 23.40 1.40
N LEU A 16 -14.77 23.04 0.66
CA LEU A 16 -14.03 24.00 -0.20
C LEU A 16 -14.93 24.58 -1.30
N ALA A 17 -15.81 23.78 -1.89
CA ALA A 17 -16.72 24.25 -2.94
C ALA A 17 -17.81 25.20 -2.40
N LYS A 18 -18.29 24.96 -1.18
CA LYS A 18 -19.27 25.81 -0.48
C LYS A 18 -18.63 27.07 0.11
N GLY A 19 -17.32 27.10 0.29
CA GLY A 19 -16.60 28.17 0.96
C GLY A 19 -16.70 28.12 2.49
N ASP A 20 -16.98 26.93 3.05
CA ASP A 20 -17.04 26.72 4.51
C ASP A 20 -15.66 26.91 5.15
N PHE A 21 -14.61 26.64 4.40
CA PHE A 21 -13.19 26.88 4.72
C PHE A 21 -12.38 26.97 3.44
N THR A 22 -11.13 27.43 3.56
CA THR A 22 -10.15 27.55 2.46
C THR A 22 -9.19 26.36 2.44
N SER A 23 -8.52 26.12 1.31
CA SER A 23 -7.43 25.14 1.20
C SER A 23 -6.29 25.45 2.18
N VAL A 24 -6.00 26.73 2.44
CA VAL A 24 -4.98 27.16 3.42
C VAL A 24 -5.38 26.72 4.84
N GLU A 25 -6.65 26.91 5.25
CA GLU A 25 -7.15 26.46 6.57
C GLU A 25 -7.14 24.92 6.69
N LEU A 26 -7.46 24.22 5.59
CA LEU A 26 -7.39 22.76 5.54
C LEU A 26 -5.95 22.25 5.70
N VAL A 27 -4.99 22.83 4.98
CA VAL A 27 -3.57 22.51 5.09
C VAL A 27 -3.03 22.87 6.47
N GLN A 28 -3.41 24.04 7.01
CA GLN A 28 -3.01 24.41 8.38
C GLN A 28 -3.51 23.41 9.41
N SER A 29 -4.74 22.90 9.27
CA SER A 29 -5.27 21.85 10.17
C SER A 29 -4.45 20.55 10.09
N VAL A 30 -3.97 20.17 8.89
CA VAL A 30 -3.08 19.01 8.70
C VAL A 30 -1.71 19.25 9.34
N ILE A 31 -1.14 20.46 9.18
CA ILE A 31 0.11 20.88 9.83
C ILE A 31 -0.01 20.82 11.36
N ASP A 32 -1.10 21.32 11.92
CA ASP A 32 -1.35 21.30 13.36
C ASP A 32 -1.44 19.86 13.89
N ALA A 33 -2.11 18.97 13.15
CA ALA A 33 -2.17 17.55 13.48
C ALA A 33 -0.80 16.87 13.38
N TYR A 34 -0.01 17.17 12.35
CA TYR A 34 1.37 16.72 12.20
C TYR A 34 2.22 17.15 13.39
N ARG A 35 2.24 18.43 13.74
CA ARG A 35 3.03 18.97 14.85
C ARG A 35 2.65 18.35 16.20
N CYS A 36 1.34 18.08 16.38
CA CYS A 36 0.84 17.53 17.63
C CYS A 36 1.16 16.02 17.78
N LYS A 37 1.03 15.23 16.71
CA LYS A 37 1.00 13.76 16.82
C LYS A 37 2.27 13.07 16.27
N ASN A 38 3.02 13.72 15.38
CA ASN A 38 4.12 13.03 14.69
C ASN A 38 5.27 12.65 15.62
N GLY A 39 5.47 13.37 16.73
CA GLY A 39 6.45 13.00 17.75
C GLY A 39 6.21 11.61 18.35
N ASP A 40 4.96 11.24 18.54
CA ASP A 40 4.57 9.94 19.10
C ASP A 40 4.41 8.88 18.00
N VAL A 41 3.70 9.20 16.91
CA VAL A 41 3.37 8.26 15.84
C VAL A 41 4.52 8.05 14.85
N GLY A 42 5.28 9.11 14.51
CA GLY A 42 6.37 9.03 13.55
C GLY A 42 5.92 8.69 12.12
N ALA A 43 4.72 9.12 11.72
CA ALA A 43 4.16 8.79 10.40
C ALA A 43 4.89 9.53 9.26
N TYR A 44 5.37 10.74 9.51
CA TYR A 44 6.07 11.55 8.53
C TYR A 44 7.58 11.58 8.78
N LEU A 45 8.35 11.44 7.71
CA LEU A 45 9.79 11.70 7.70
C LEU A 45 10.08 13.19 7.56
N THR A 46 9.37 13.87 6.66
CA THR A 46 9.50 15.32 6.44
C THR A 46 8.15 15.93 6.09
N PHE A 47 7.97 17.18 6.49
CA PHE A 47 6.81 18.00 6.09
C PHE A 47 7.30 19.43 5.84
N ASP A 48 7.28 19.87 4.60
CA ASP A 48 7.56 21.26 4.23
C ASP A 48 6.27 22.07 4.35
N GLU A 49 6.11 22.71 5.50
CA GLU A 49 4.89 23.46 5.85
C GLU A 49 4.72 24.71 4.98
N GLU A 50 5.81 25.42 4.70
CA GLU A 50 5.79 26.63 3.89
C GLU A 50 5.40 26.33 2.45
N ALA A 51 6.01 25.30 1.85
CA ALA A 51 5.68 24.86 0.50
C ALA A 51 4.21 24.37 0.40
N ALA A 52 3.71 23.66 1.41
CA ALA A 52 2.33 23.17 1.44
C ALA A 52 1.32 24.33 1.54
N LEU A 53 1.55 25.30 2.41
CA LEU A 53 0.71 26.49 2.56
C LEU A 53 0.73 27.37 1.28
N LYS A 54 1.90 27.53 0.67
CA LYS A 54 2.02 28.24 -0.62
C LYS A 54 1.21 27.55 -1.72
N ALA A 55 1.35 26.22 -1.85
CA ALA A 55 0.59 25.44 -2.83
C ALA A 55 -0.93 25.54 -2.60
N ALA A 56 -1.37 25.57 -1.33
CA ALA A 56 -2.77 25.77 -0.98
C ALA A 56 -3.29 27.18 -1.34
N ALA A 57 -2.48 28.22 -1.15
CA ALA A 57 -2.82 29.59 -1.53
C ALA A 57 -2.93 29.76 -3.05
N GLU A 58 -2.05 29.08 -3.81
CA GLU A 58 -2.08 29.07 -5.28
C GLU A 58 -3.26 28.25 -5.84
N ASN A 59 -3.78 27.27 -5.07
CA ASN A 59 -4.86 26.37 -5.46
C ASN A 59 -5.98 26.33 -4.39
N PRO A 60 -6.87 27.33 -4.34
CA PRO A 60 -7.82 27.53 -3.23
C PRO A 60 -8.82 26.39 -3.01
N LYS A 61 -8.95 25.45 -3.94
CA LYS A 61 -9.83 24.28 -3.85
C LYS A 61 -9.06 22.95 -3.73
N ALA A 62 -7.73 23.00 -3.58
CA ALA A 62 -6.93 21.81 -3.52
C ALA A 62 -6.98 21.12 -2.16
N VAL A 63 -6.97 19.78 -2.18
CA VAL A 63 -6.97 18.91 -0.98
C VAL A 63 -5.57 18.36 -0.76
N PRO A 64 -4.98 18.45 0.47
CA PRO A 64 -3.65 17.93 0.75
C PRO A 64 -3.66 16.40 0.89
N ILE A 65 -2.68 15.75 0.24
CA ILE A 65 -2.48 14.30 0.24
C ILE A 65 -1.05 13.99 0.68
N ALA A 66 -0.89 13.11 1.67
CA ALA A 66 0.40 12.62 2.10
C ALA A 66 0.98 11.62 1.08
N VAL A 67 2.30 11.65 0.88
CA VAL A 67 2.94 10.87 -0.19
C VAL A 67 4.02 9.95 0.38
N LYS A 68 3.90 8.64 0.13
CA LYS A 68 4.92 7.65 0.51
C LYS A 68 6.28 8.01 -0.10
N ASP A 69 7.34 7.88 0.69
CA ASP A 69 8.66 8.45 0.41
C ASP A 69 9.48 7.74 -0.68
N LEU A 70 8.84 6.94 -1.53
CA LEU A 70 9.43 6.38 -2.75
C LEU A 70 8.82 6.93 -4.04
N ILE A 71 7.80 7.82 -3.93
CA ILE A 71 7.14 8.45 -5.07
C ILE A 71 7.76 9.82 -5.29
N ASN A 72 8.33 10.07 -6.45
CA ASN A 72 8.99 11.32 -6.76
C ASN A 72 8.03 12.50 -6.82
N VAL A 73 8.31 13.54 -6.05
CA VAL A 73 7.67 14.86 -6.08
C VAL A 73 8.76 15.90 -6.33
N ALA A 74 8.65 16.67 -7.40
CA ALA A 74 9.66 17.66 -7.78
C ALA A 74 9.96 18.64 -6.62
N GLY A 75 11.24 18.79 -6.31
CA GLY A 75 11.71 19.68 -5.24
C GLY A 75 11.57 19.09 -3.82
N GLN A 76 11.02 17.89 -3.65
CA GLN A 76 10.89 17.24 -2.35
C GLN A 76 11.87 16.07 -2.18
N PRO A 77 12.25 15.70 -0.94
CA PRO A 77 13.01 14.49 -0.66
C PRO A 77 12.29 13.24 -1.19
N CYS A 78 13.07 12.27 -1.67
CA CYS A 78 12.59 10.93 -2.06
C CYS A 78 13.65 9.92 -1.64
N THR A 79 13.63 9.55 -0.36
CA THR A 79 14.70 8.79 0.27
C THR A 79 14.47 7.29 0.29
N CYS A 80 13.23 6.84 0.00
CA CYS A 80 12.81 5.44 0.19
C CYS A 80 13.05 4.94 1.63
N ALA A 81 13.04 5.84 2.60
CA ALA A 81 13.40 5.59 4.00
C ALA A 81 14.78 4.90 4.15
N SER A 82 15.73 5.19 3.26
CA SER A 82 17.06 4.59 3.18
C SER A 82 18.16 5.63 3.35
N LYS A 83 19.21 5.30 4.10
CA LYS A 83 20.44 6.08 4.15
C LYS A 83 21.13 6.19 2.78
N MET A 84 20.85 5.23 1.88
CA MET A 84 21.36 5.25 0.50
C MET A 84 20.92 6.49 -0.28
N LEU A 85 19.69 6.99 -0.02
CA LEU A 85 19.11 8.16 -0.68
C LEU A 85 18.87 9.33 0.25
N GLU A 86 19.45 9.31 1.46
CA GLU A 86 19.40 10.46 2.38
C GLU A 86 19.99 11.70 1.70
N GLY A 87 19.22 12.79 1.70
CA GLY A 87 19.60 14.03 1.01
C GLY A 87 19.27 14.08 -0.49
N TYR A 88 18.74 13.00 -1.08
CA TYR A 88 18.27 13.05 -2.46
C TYR A 88 16.95 13.83 -2.57
N VAL A 89 16.94 14.85 -3.43
CA VAL A 89 15.76 15.65 -3.78
C VAL A 89 15.37 15.34 -5.23
N SER A 90 14.10 15.02 -5.45
CA SER A 90 13.63 14.65 -6.79
C SER A 90 13.59 15.85 -7.72
N PRO A 91 14.17 15.75 -8.95
CA PRO A 91 14.11 16.83 -9.94
C PRO A 91 12.81 16.85 -10.76
N TYR A 92 11.92 15.87 -10.60
CA TYR A 92 10.70 15.72 -11.38
C TYR A 92 9.57 15.05 -10.60
N ASP A 93 8.33 15.25 -11.06
CA ASP A 93 7.15 14.57 -10.54
C ASP A 93 6.96 13.19 -11.19
N ALA A 94 6.63 12.18 -10.39
CA ALA A 94 6.05 10.94 -10.89
C ALA A 94 4.72 11.22 -11.63
N THR A 95 4.34 10.36 -12.58
CA THR A 95 3.07 10.52 -13.31
C THR A 95 1.87 10.60 -12.36
N VAL A 96 1.83 9.76 -11.32
CA VAL A 96 0.77 9.82 -10.31
C VAL A 96 0.68 11.17 -9.60
N ILE A 97 1.80 11.86 -9.41
CA ILE A 97 1.83 13.21 -8.81
C ILE A 97 1.35 14.26 -9.79
N LYS A 98 1.73 14.18 -11.08
CA LYS A 98 1.20 15.08 -12.12
C LYS A 98 -0.31 14.95 -12.23
N ASN A 99 -0.81 13.71 -12.29
CA ASN A 99 -2.24 13.42 -12.38
C ASN A 99 -3.00 13.90 -11.14
N MET A 100 -2.45 13.66 -9.96
CA MET A 100 -3.00 14.12 -8.68
C MET A 100 -3.10 15.66 -8.64
N LYS A 101 -2.03 16.37 -9.02
CA LYS A 101 -2.04 17.86 -9.09
C LYS A 101 -3.08 18.36 -10.11
N ALA A 102 -3.18 17.73 -11.28
CA ALA A 102 -4.18 18.10 -12.30
C ALA A 102 -5.63 17.87 -11.82
N ALA A 103 -5.85 16.91 -10.91
CA ALA A 103 -7.15 16.63 -10.31
C ALA A 103 -7.47 17.51 -9.07
N GLY A 104 -6.65 18.51 -8.76
CA GLY A 104 -6.91 19.44 -7.66
C GLY A 104 -6.42 18.95 -6.30
N PHE A 105 -5.39 18.11 -6.27
CA PHE A 105 -4.72 17.71 -5.03
C PHE A 105 -3.33 18.31 -4.92
N ILE A 106 -2.82 18.48 -3.71
CA ILE A 106 -1.44 18.92 -3.45
C ILE A 106 -0.69 17.88 -2.60
N PRO A 107 0.58 17.55 -2.96
CA PRO A 107 1.40 16.69 -2.14
C PRO A 107 1.80 17.43 -0.85
N ALA A 108 1.44 16.85 0.31
CA ALA A 108 1.65 17.45 1.63
C ALA A 108 2.33 16.45 2.58
N GLY A 109 3.66 16.56 2.68
CA GLY A 109 4.51 15.74 3.52
C GLY A 109 4.90 14.39 2.92
N ARG A 110 6.05 13.88 3.38
CA ARG A 110 6.66 12.59 3.00
C ARG A 110 6.46 11.61 4.14
N VAL A 111 5.67 10.56 3.90
CA VAL A 111 5.36 9.59 4.95
C VAL A 111 6.31 8.40 4.91
N ASN A 112 6.62 7.91 6.11
CA ASN A 112 7.60 6.85 6.36
C ASN A 112 7.16 5.50 5.78
N MET A 113 8.13 4.60 5.61
CA MET A 113 7.96 3.30 4.99
C MET A 113 9.06 2.33 5.39
N ASP A 114 8.90 1.03 5.17
CA ASP A 114 10.05 0.13 5.17
C ASP A 114 11.03 0.50 4.05
N GLU A 115 12.32 0.39 4.31
CA GLU A 115 13.39 0.74 3.37
C GLU A 115 13.18 0.09 1.99
N PHE A 116 13.12 0.90 0.92
CA PHE A 116 12.83 0.48 -0.47
C PHE A 116 11.60 -0.41 -0.62
N ALA A 117 10.58 -0.18 0.21
CA ALA A 117 9.35 -0.96 0.29
C ALA A 117 9.56 -2.46 0.66
N MET A 118 10.65 -2.80 1.32
CA MET A 118 11.03 -4.15 1.73
C MET A 118 10.76 -4.38 3.21
N GLY A 119 9.53 -4.79 3.53
CA GLY A 119 9.08 -5.10 4.88
C GLY A 119 7.56 -5.08 5.00
N SER A 120 7.07 -5.51 6.17
CA SER A 120 5.65 -5.62 6.49
C SER A 120 5.32 -5.00 7.86
N SER A 121 6.22 -4.15 8.40
CA SER A 121 6.04 -3.55 9.73
C SER A 121 6.48 -2.08 9.85
N THR A 122 7.18 -1.55 8.85
CA THR A 122 7.83 -0.23 8.83
C THR A 122 8.99 -0.10 9.84
N GLU A 123 9.42 -1.23 10.45
CA GLU A 123 10.58 -1.26 11.33
C GLU A 123 11.91 -1.21 10.58
N ASN A 124 11.91 -1.55 9.28
CA ASN A 124 13.10 -1.52 8.42
C ASN A 124 13.44 -0.11 7.90
N SER A 125 12.69 0.92 8.29
CA SER A 125 13.04 2.30 7.94
C SER A 125 14.43 2.68 8.49
N GLY A 126 15.30 3.19 7.64
CA GLY A 126 16.63 3.70 8.02
C GLY A 126 16.60 5.11 8.61
N LEU A 127 15.48 5.82 8.54
CA LEU A 127 15.36 7.24 8.87
C LEU A 127 14.42 7.56 10.04
N GLY A 128 13.66 6.59 10.52
CA GLY A 128 12.76 6.81 11.66
C GLY A 128 11.86 5.60 11.92
N LYS A 129 11.17 5.62 13.07
CA LYS A 129 10.21 4.58 13.46
C LYS A 129 8.80 5.12 13.33
N THR A 130 7.89 4.32 12.80
CA THR A 130 6.46 4.60 12.81
C THR A 130 5.77 3.64 13.77
N ARG A 131 4.83 4.16 14.55
CA ARG A 131 4.03 3.41 15.51
C ARG A 131 2.58 3.38 15.09
N ASN A 132 1.87 2.36 15.54
CA ASN A 132 0.46 2.23 15.29
C ASN A 132 -0.33 3.26 16.10
N PRO A 133 -1.23 4.07 15.49
CA PRO A 133 -1.97 5.09 16.22
C PRO A 133 -2.99 4.54 17.22
N PHE A 134 -3.37 3.26 17.13
CA PHE A 134 -4.27 2.59 18.07
C PHE A 134 -3.55 2.00 19.29
N ASP A 135 -2.25 1.72 19.16
CA ASP A 135 -1.38 1.27 20.25
C ASP A 135 0.08 1.58 19.88
N LEU A 136 0.67 2.57 20.53
CA LEU A 136 2.03 3.07 20.23
C LEU A 136 3.15 2.06 20.50
N GLU A 137 2.86 0.93 21.16
CA GLU A 137 3.81 -0.17 21.33
C GLU A 137 3.84 -1.12 20.11
N ARG A 138 2.89 -0.96 19.17
CA ARG A 138 2.71 -1.85 18.03
C ARG A 138 3.12 -1.23 16.71
N VAL A 139 3.33 -2.12 15.74
CA VAL A 139 3.68 -1.74 14.37
C VAL A 139 2.45 -1.24 13.60
N PRO A 140 2.60 -0.28 12.69
CA PRO A 140 1.51 0.18 11.82
C PRO A 140 1.26 -0.75 10.63
N GLY A 141 2.05 -1.84 10.51
CA GLY A 141 2.18 -2.60 9.28
C GLY A 141 3.15 -1.96 8.29
N GLY A 142 3.26 -2.53 7.10
CA GLY A 142 4.20 -2.06 6.08
C GLY A 142 4.00 -2.75 4.71
N SER A 143 4.71 -2.22 3.73
CA SER A 143 5.72 -1.16 3.81
C SER A 143 5.14 0.26 3.81
N SER A 144 3.82 0.48 3.63
CA SER A 144 3.21 1.82 3.65
C SER A 144 2.69 2.19 5.06
N GLY A 145 3.45 1.85 6.13
CA GLY A 145 3.00 2.07 7.51
C GLY A 145 2.84 3.54 7.87
N GLY A 146 3.72 4.43 7.37
CA GLY A 146 3.56 5.87 7.57
C GLY A 146 2.29 6.42 6.91
N SER A 147 1.95 5.93 5.69
CA SER A 147 0.70 6.31 5.02
C SER A 147 -0.53 5.87 5.81
N ALA A 148 -0.54 4.60 6.27
CA ALA A 148 -1.64 4.05 7.08
C ALA A 148 -1.79 4.76 8.41
N ALA A 149 -0.67 4.95 9.13
CA ALA A 149 -0.65 5.62 10.43
C ALA A 149 -1.10 7.09 10.32
N ALA A 150 -0.69 7.80 9.27
CA ALA A 150 -1.12 9.19 9.05
C ALA A 150 -2.64 9.30 8.84
N VAL A 151 -3.23 8.37 8.06
CA VAL A 151 -4.69 8.32 7.85
C VAL A 151 -5.41 7.92 9.14
N GLY A 152 -4.99 6.83 9.80
CA GLY A 152 -5.62 6.30 11.01
C GLY A 152 -5.53 7.23 12.22
N ALA A 153 -4.49 8.09 12.26
CA ALA A 153 -4.29 9.10 13.31
C ALA A 153 -4.95 10.45 13.00
N ASP A 154 -5.67 10.61 11.89
CA ASP A 154 -6.18 11.91 11.44
C ASP A 154 -5.07 12.97 11.29
N MET A 155 -3.95 12.60 10.72
CA MET A 155 -2.84 13.49 10.42
C MET A 155 -2.80 13.92 8.94
N CYS A 156 -3.69 13.39 8.13
CA CYS A 156 -3.90 13.77 6.73
C CYS A 156 -5.34 13.48 6.30
N ILE A 157 -5.73 14.05 5.17
CA ILE A 157 -7.03 13.78 4.53
C ILE A 157 -7.02 12.38 3.90
N ALA A 158 -5.95 12.07 3.19
CA ALA A 158 -5.65 10.77 2.60
C ALA A 158 -4.15 10.66 2.30
N ALA A 159 -3.69 9.47 1.91
CA ALA A 159 -2.30 9.22 1.57
C ALA A 159 -2.17 8.35 0.31
N LEU A 160 -1.03 8.46 -0.37
CA LEU A 160 -0.58 7.49 -1.37
C LEU A 160 0.33 6.45 -0.70
N GLY A 161 0.07 5.20 -1.01
CA GLY A 161 0.93 4.06 -0.68
C GLY A 161 1.41 3.32 -1.92
N THR A 162 2.20 2.26 -1.73
CA THR A 162 2.53 1.29 -2.78
C THR A 162 2.36 -0.13 -2.24
N ASP A 163 1.95 -1.04 -3.11
CA ASP A 163 1.70 -2.44 -2.78
C ASP A 163 2.42 -3.35 -3.77
N THR A 164 3.29 -4.19 -3.25
CA THR A 164 4.03 -5.21 -4.01
C THR A 164 3.56 -6.61 -3.62
N GLY A 165 3.37 -6.85 -2.31
CA GLY A 165 2.90 -8.11 -1.75
C GLY A 165 1.77 -7.96 -0.72
N GLY A 166 1.33 -6.72 -0.43
CA GLY A 166 0.36 -6.41 0.63
C GLY A 166 0.55 -5.04 1.24
N SER A 167 1.55 -4.30 0.78
CA SER A 167 2.07 -3.09 1.44
C SER A 167 1.14 -1.86 1.47
N ILE A 168 -0.06 -1.92 0.92
CA ILE A 168 -1.17 -0.99 1.15
C ILE A 168 -2.20 -1.66 2.06
N ARG A 169 -2.61 -2.88 1.74
CA ARG A 169 -3.76 -3.57 2.32
C ARG A 169 -3.51 -3.98 3.77
N GLN A 170 -2.35 -4.57 4.04
CA GLN A 170 -1.99 -5.02 5.39
C GLN A 170 -1.87 -3.84 6.37
N PRO A 171 -1.09 -2.76 6.10
CA PRO A 171 -1.04 -1.61 7.01
C PRO A 171 -2.38 -0.86 7.09
N ALA A 172 -3.21 -0.85 6.04
CA ALA A 172 -4.56 -0.31 6.11
C ALA A 172 -5.44 -1.07 7.11
N SER A 173 -5.36 -2.42 7.12
CA SER A 173 -6.02 -3.26 8.11
C SER A 173 -5.56 -2.95 9.55
N PHE A 174 -4.27 -2.74 9.76
CA PHE A 174 -3.69 -2.47 11.08
C PHE A 174 -3.98 -1.06 11.61
N CYS A 175 -4.24 -0.10 10.73
CA CYS A 175 -4.46 1.31 11.09
C CYS A 175 -5.90 1.79 10.81
N ASN A 176 -6.87 0.88 10.67
CA ASN A 176 -8.30 1.20 10.52
C ASN A 176 -8.60 2.17 9.37
N CYS A 177 -8.01 1.96 8.22
CA CYS A 177 -8.29 2.76 7.02
C CYS A 177 -8.57 1.89 5.81
N VAL A 178 -9.13 2.49 4.76
CA VAL A 178 -9.35 1.82 3.47
C VAL A 178 -8.06 1.89 2.66
N GLY A 179 -7.59 0.74 2.16
CA GLY A 179 -6.45 0.67 1.26
C GLY A 179 -6.81 -0.04 -0.03
N VAL A 180 -6.49 0.55 -1.18
CA VAL A 180 -6.78 -0.07 -2.48
C VAL A 180 -5.50 -0.32 -3.26
N LYS A 181 -5.24 -1.58 -3.59
CA LYS A 181 -4.26 -2.00 -4.57
C LYS A 181 -4.96 -2.18 -5.92
N PRO A 182 -4.76 -1.29 -6.90
CA PRO A 182 -5.33 -1.48 -8.22
C PRO A 182 -4.69 -2.68 -8.94
N SER A 183 -5.27 -3.07 -10.06
CA SER A 183 -4.68 -4.06 -10.97
C SER A 183 -3.32 -3.59 -11.46
N TYR A 184 -2.43 -4.54 -11.69
CA TYR A 184 -1.11 -4.23 -12.25
C TYR A 184 -1.23 -3.50 -13.59
N GLY A 185 -0.63 -2.31 -13.66
CA GLY A 185 -0.69 -1.42 -14.82
C GLY A 185 -1.88 -0.43 -14.83
N ARG A 186 -2.87 -0.51 -13.93
CA ARG A 186 -3.96 0.47 -13.87
C ARG A 186 -3.47 1.88 -13.53
N VAL A 187 -2.41 1.99 -12.75
CA VAL A 187 -1.76 3.24 -12.33
C VAL A 187 -0.29 3.20 -12.77
N SER A 188 0.18 4.26 -13.39
CA SER A 188 1.57 4.37 -13.84
C SER A 188 2.57 4.29 -12.68
N ARG A 189 3.69 3.61 -12.93
CA ARG A 189 4.83 3.51 -12.01
C ARG A 189 6.00 4.44 -12.41
N PHE A 190 5.83 5.24 -13.46
CA PHE A 190 6.87 6.19 -13.84
C PHE A 190 7.11 7.21 -12.73
N GLY A 191 8.37 7.32 -12.30
CA GLY A 191 8.77 8.19 -11.19
C GLY A 191 8.55 7.58 -9.80
N VAL A 192 8.23 6.27 -9.73
CA VAL A 192 8.19 5.49 -8.48
C VAL A 192 9.45 4.65 -8.39
N THR A 193 10.16 4.70 -7.26
CA THR A 193 11.34 3.87 -7.06
C THR A 193 10.94 2.41 -6.98
N ALA A 194 11.48 1.59 -7.89
CA ALA A 194 11.07 0.20 -8.05
C ALA A 194 11.66 -0.71 -6.96
N PHE A 195 10.80 -1.49 -6.32
CA PHE A 195 11.18 -2.70 -5.58
C PHE A 195 11.14 -3.91 -6.52
N ALA A 196 9.92 -4.33 -6.93
CA ALA A 196 9.72 -5.45 -7.85
C ALA A 196 8.88 -4.99 -9.04
N SER A 197 9.53 -4.75 -10.18
CA SER A 197 8.93 -4.08 -11.34
C SER A 197 7.72 -4.79 -11.92
N SER A 198 7.58 -6.11 -11.73
CA SER A 198 6.44 -6.88 -12.21
C SER A 198 5.28 -6.98 -11.21
N LEU A 199 5.39 -6.34 -10.04
CA LEU A 199 4.43 -6.44 -8.94
C LEU A 199 3.97 -5.08 -8.38
N ASP A 200 4.88 -4.09 -8.31
CA ASP A 200 4.63 -2.80 -7.66
C ASP A 200 3.43 -2.07 -8.24
N GLN A 201 2.56 -1.55 -7.36
CA GLN A 201 1.47 -0.66 -7.72
C GLN A 201 1.32 0.48 -6.72
N VAL A 202 1.01 1.68 -7.22
CA VAL A 202 0.59 2.82 -6.39
C VAL A 202 -0.91 2.73 -6.16
N GLY A 203 -1.36 3.06 -4.96
CA GLY A 203 -2.78 3.12 -4.66
C GLY A 203 -3.12 4.04 -3.48
N PRO A 204 -4.42 4.37 -3.35
CA PRO A 204 -4.92 5.24 -2.29
C PRO A 204 -5.01 4.52 -0.93
N MET A 205 -4.78 5.28 0.13
CA MET A 205 -5.10 4.96 1.52
C MET A 205 -5.95 6.10 2.07
N THR A 206 -7.18 5.79 2.50
CA THR A 206 -8.23 6.79 2.74
C THR A 206 -9.11 6.43 3.94
N LYS A 207 -9.98 7.37 4.36
CA LYS A 207 -10.92 7.17 5.46
C LYS A 207 -12.20 6.47 5.04
N SER A 208 -12.50 6.44 3.72
CA SER A 208 -13.69 5.80 3.18
C SER A 208 -13.42 5.21 1.79
N VAL A 209 -14.27 4.28 1.37
CA VAL A 209 -14.24 3.70 0.01
C VAL A 209 -14.56 4.75 -1.04
N GLU A 210 -15.44 5.71 -0.74
CA GLU A 210 -15.76 6.80 -1.65
C GLU A 210 -14.54 7.72 -1.90
N ASP A 211 -13.78 8.04 -0.85
CA ASP A 211 -12.52 8.79 -0.98
C ASP A 211 -11.48 8.00 -1.80
N ALA A 212 -11.43 6.68 -1.62
CA ALA A 212 -10.56 5.82 -2.42
C ALA A 212 -10.95 5.84 -3.90
N ALA A 213 -12.24 5.85 -4.21
CA ALA A 213 -12.74 5.97 -5.58
C ALA A 213 -12.35 7.31 -6.22
N ILE A 214 -12.51 8.42 -5.48
CA ILE A 214 -12.12 9.77 -5.94
C ILE A 214 -10.63 9.82 -6.24
N LEU A 215 -9.80 9.36 -5.29
CA LEU A 215 -8.35 9.44 -5.45
C LEU A 215 -7.85 8.47 -6.54
N LEU A 216 -8.35 7.24 -6.58
CA LEU A 216 -7.98 6.28 -7.62
C LEU A 216 -8.36 6.77 -9.03
N LYS A 217 -9.49 7.45 -9.19
CA LYS A 217 -9.90 8.08 -10.45
C LYS A 217 -8.87 9.10 -10.94
N ALA A 218 -8.29 9.86 -10.01
CA ALA A 218 -7.26 10.83 -10.33
C ALA A 218 -5.91 10.18 -10.72
N LEU A 219 -5.61 8.99 -10.20
CA LEU A 219 -4.32 8.32 -10.42
C LEU A 219 -4.30 7.43 -11.66
N ALA A 220 -5.45 6.79 -11.99
CA ALA A 220 -5.57 5.74 -12.99
C ALA A 220 -5.54 6.28 -14.42
N GLY A 221 -4.94 5.53 -15.33
CA GLY A 221 -4.94 5.83 -16.76
C GLY A 221 -3.69 5.36 -17.47
N HIS A 222 -3.71 5.49 -18.80
CA HIS A 222 -2.57 5.19 -19.65
C HIS A 222 -1.47 6.25 -19.48
N ASP A 223 -0.22 5.80 -19.54
CA ASP A 223 0.98 6.65 -19.52
C ASP A 223 2.01 6.12 -20.53
N GLU A 224 2.38 6.92 -21.50
CA GLU A 224 3.40 6.59 -22.49
C GLU A 224 4.78 6.32 -21.86
N MET A 225 5.01 6.81 -20.64
CA MET A 225 6.25 6.59 -19.89
C MET A 225 6.27 5.25 -19.13
N ASP A 226 5.15 4.54 -19.07
CA ASP A 226 5.04 3.19 -18.48
C ASP A 226 4.30 2.24 -19.42
N GLY A 227 5.06 1.49 -20.21
CA GLY A 227 4.54 0.52 -21.19
C GLY A 227 3.69 -0.62 -20.60
N THR A 228 3.51 -0.70 -19.29
CA THR A 228 2.62 -1.67 -18.65
C THR A 228 1.20 -1.16 -18.47
N THR A 229 0.97 0.14 -18.68
CA THR A 229 -0.37 0.74 -18.56
C THR A 229 -1.20 0.46 -19.80
N PRO A 230 -2.42 -0.11 -19.67
CA PRO A 230 -3.28 -0.38 -20.82
C PRO A 230 -3.92 0.89 -21.37
N HIS A 231 -4.34 0.83 -22.64
CA HIS A 231 -5.11 1.91 -23.29
C HIS A 231 -6.62 1.86 -22.95
N ASP A 232 -7.05 0.83 -22.22
CA ASP A 232 -8.44 0.70 -21.84
C ASP A 232 -8.91 1.88 -20.99
N PRO A 233 -10.12 2.40 -21.26
CA PRO A 233 -10.66 3.54 -20.54
C PRO A 233 -10.81 3.21 -19.05
N VAL A 234 -10.56 4.22 -18.20
CA VAL A 234 -10.79 4.11 -16.76
C VAL A 234 -12.29 4.20 -16.50
N PRO A 235 -12.89 3.21 -15.81
CA PRO A 235 -14.30 3.27 -15.43
C PRO A 235 -14.64 4.49 -14.58
N ASP A 236 -15.90 4.87 -14.54
CA ASP A 236 -16.38 5.87 -13.60
C ASP A 236 -16.59 5.21 -12.23
N TYR A 237 -15.56 5.28 -11.39
CA TYR A 237 -15.56 4.64 -10.08
C TYR A 237 -16.62 5.22 -9.13
N LEU A 238 -16.92 6.52 -9.22
CA LEU A 238 -17.97 7.13 -8.39
C LEU A 238 -19.34 6.59 -8.77
N LYS A 239 -19.62 6.50 -10.06
CA LYS A 239 -20.87 5.88 -10.55
C LYS A 239 -20.98 4.40 -10.15
N SER A 240 -19.85 3.69 -10.08
CA SER A 240 -19.83 2.26 -9.72
C SER A 240 -20.21 2.02 -8.27
N ILE A 241 -20.03 2.98 -7.38
CA ILE A 241 -20.38 2.87 -5.95
C ILE A 241 -21.76 3.44 -5.62
N GLU A 242 -22.44 4.12 -6.56
CA GLU A 242 -23.79 4.64 -6.35
C GLU A 242 -24.77 3.48 -6.16
N GLY A 243 -25.48 3.47 -5.02
CA GLY A 243 -26.43 2.41 -4.69
C GLY A 243 -25.81 1.02 -4.54
N ALA A 244 -24.52 0.93 -4.27
CA ALA A 244 -23.83 -0.32 -4.05
C ALA A 244 -24.52 -1.17 -2.98
N SER A 245 -24.70 -2.47 -3.26
CA SER A 245 -25.46 -3.40 -2.41
C SER A 245 -24.86 -4.79 -2.51
N MET A 246 -24.87 -5.54 -1.42
CA MET A 246 -24.49 -6.97 -1.40
C MET A 246 -25.54 -7.87 -2.06
N LYS A 247 -26.76 -7.38 -2.27
CA LYS A 247 -27.86 -8.19 -2.79
C LYS A 247 -27.55 -8.76 -4.19
N GLY A 248 -27.51 -10.09 -4.28
CA GLY A 248 -27.24 -10.82 -5.51
C GLY A 248 -25.78 -10.90 -5.92
N MET A 249 -24.84 -10.31 -5.14
CA MET A 249 -23.42 -10.52 -5.36
C MET A 249 -23.01 -11.93 -4.92
N LYS A 250 -22.08 -12.53 -5.65
CA LYS A 250 -21.45 -13.82 -5.30
C LYS A 250 -20.10 -13.56 -4.68
N ILE A 251 -19.97 -13.86 -3.38
CA ILE A 251 -18.74 -13.68 -2.61
C ILE A 251 -18.05 -15.02 -2.43
N GLY A 252 -16.84 -15.15 -2.96
CA GLY A 252 -16.00 -16.33 -2.87
C GLY A 252 -15.30 -16.47 -1.52
N VAL A 253 -15.31 -17.69 -0.97
CA VAL A 253 -14.51 -18.07 0.19
C VAL A 253 -13.51 -19.13 -0.27
N VAL A 254 -12.24 -18.91 -0.01
CA VAL A 254 -11.16 -19.80 -0.48
C VAL A 254 -11.02 -20.99 0.47
N LYS A 255 -11.31 -22.19 -0.02
CA LYS A 255 -11.26 -23.42 0.81
C LYS A 255 -9.87 -23.70 1.36
N GLU A 256 -8.80 -23.39 0.63
CA GLU A 256 -7.41 -23.58 1.03
C GLU A 256 -7.01 -22.71 2.24
N TYR A 257 -7.79 -21.64 2.52
CA TYR A 257 -7.54 -20.76 3.67
C TYR A 257 -8.26 -21.22 4.95
N ALA A 258 -9.21 -22.17 4.85
CA ALA A 258 -10.00 -22.72 5.95
C ALA A 258 -9.16 -23.58 6.86
N GLY A 259 -8.17 -23.36 7.43
CA GLY A 259 -7.31 -24.23 8.29
C GLY A 259 -5.84 -23.85 8.20
N VAL A 260 -5.57 -22.66 7.65
CA VAL A 260 -4.22 -22.11 7.66
C VAL A 260 -3.75 -21.96 9.10
N GLY A 261 -2.64 -22.64 9.44
CA GLY A 261 -2.03 -22.55 10.76
C GLY A 261 -1.53 -21.12 11.05
N GLY A 262 -1.62 -20.71 12.32
CA GLY A 262 -1.12 -19.41 12.76
C GLY A 262 -2.10 -18.24 12.56
N MET A 263 -3.36 -18.51 12.16
CA MET A 263 -4.40 -17.48 12.16
C MET A 263 -4.87 -17.20 13.58
N ASP A 264 -4.85 -15.93 13.96
CA ASP A 264 -5.39 -15.44 15.23
C ASP A 264 -6.90 -15.67 15.33
N GLY A 265 -7.40 -16.08 16.50
CA GLY A 265 -8.81 -16.38 16.72
C GLY A 265 -9.73 -15.17 16.53
N GLU A 266 -9.28 -13.98 16.90
CA GLU A 266 -10.04 -12.74 16.71
C GLU A 266 -10.10 -12.30 15.25
N VAL A 267 -9.01 -12.44 14.49
CA VAL A 267 -9.01 -12.20 13.05
C VAL A 267 -9.98 -13.13 12.34
N LYS A 268 -9.96 -14.43 12.74
CA LYS A 268 -10.90 -15.41 12.21
C LYS A 268 -12.34 -15.02 12.54
N ARG A 269 -12.65 -14.72 13.79
CA ARG A 269 -13.99 -14.29 14.24
C ARG A 269 -14.50 -13.10 13.43
N ILE A 270 -13.70 -12.04 13.32
CA ILE A 270 -14.09 -10.82 12.61
C ILE A 270 -14.30 -11.09 11.11
N THR A 271 -13.47 -11.96 10.51
CA THR A 271 -13.65 -12.36 9.10
C THR A 271 -14.92 -13.18 8.89
N ASP A 272 -15.22 -14.12 9.79
CA ASP A 272 -16.46 -14.92 9.72
C ASP A 272 -17.70 -14.01 9.91
N GLU A 273 -17.66 -13.07 10.85
CA GLU A 273 -18.72 -12.07 11.05
C GLU A 273 -18.91 -11.16 9.82
N ALA A 274 -17.83 -10.78 9.13
CA ALA A 274 -17.90 -10.02 7.88
C ALA A 274 -18.61 -10.82 6.78
N LEU A 275 -18.31 -12.12 6.64
CA LEU A 275 -19.01 -13.01 5.71
C LEU A 275 -20.51 -13.14 6.05
N GLU A 276 -20.83 -13.30 7.34
CA GLU A 276 -22.22 -13.36 7.78
C GLU A 276 -22.99 -12.06 7.47
N LYS A 277 -22.37 -10.89 7.68
CA LYS A 277 -22.96 -9.59 7.33
C LYS A 277 -23.25 -9.52 5.83
N CYS A 278 -22.30 -9.94 4.97
CA CYS A 278 -22.52 -10.01 3.54
C CYS A 278 -23.69 -10.93 3.18
N ALA A 279 -23.76 -12.13 3.76
CA ALA A 279 -24.84 -13.09 3.52
C ALA A 279 -26.20 -12.55 3.98
N LYS A 280 -26.29 -11.97 5.18
CA LYS A 280 -27.51 -11.33 5.71
C LYS A 280 -27.99 -10.16 4.83
N ALA A 281 -27.04 -9.46 4.19
CA ALA A 281 -27.35 -8.38 3.24
C ALA A 281 -27.71 -8.88 1.82
N GLY A 282 -27.78 -10.18 1.62
CA GLY A 282 -28.27 -10.82 0.38
C GLY A 282 -27.18 -11.25 -0.59
N ALA A 283 -25.93 -11.35 -0.16
CA ALA A 283 -24.88 -11.98 -0.97
C ALA A 283 -25.00 -13.52 -0.93
N GLU A 284 -24.67 -14.16 -2.04
CA GLU A 284 -24.46 -15.61 -2.12
C GLU A 284 -23.01 -15.93 -1.77
N ILE A 285 -22.78 -16.74 -0.73
CA ILE A 285 -21.44 -17.18 -0.35
C ILE A 285 -21.12 -18.48 -1.10
N VAL A 286 -20.04 -18.46 -1.87
CA VAL A 286 -19.64 -19.55 -2.78
C VAL A 286 -18.23 -20.02 -2.43
N GLU A 287 -18.04 -21.32 -2.22
CA GLU A 287 -16.70 -21.88 -2.04
C GLU A 287 -15.94 -21.88 -3.37
N VAL A 288 -14.73 -21.34 -3.38
CA VAL A 288 -13.79 -21.36 -4.50
C VAL A 288 -12.46 -22.00 -4.11
N SER A 289 -11.71 -22.44 -5.10
CA SER A 289 -10.40 -23.08 -4.90
C SER A 289 -9.30 -22.30 -5.59
N LEU A 290 -8.21 -22.06 -4.86
CA LEU A 290 -6.95 -21.48 -5.36
C LEU A 290 -5.80 -22.46 -5.04
N PRO A 291 -5.73 -23.63 -5.68
CA PRO A 291 -4.88 -24.75 -5.29
C PRO A 291 -3.37 -24.41 -5.32
N HIS A 292 -2.95 -23.44 -6.14
CA HIS A 292 -1.55 -23.03 -6.19
C HIS A 292 -1.20 -21.89 -5.22
N SER A 293 -2.16 -21.41 -4.41
CA SER A 293 -1.90 -20.35 -3.41
C SER A 293 -0.91 -20.81 -2.34
N GLU A 294 -0.80 -22.10 -2.05
CA GLU A 294 0.21 -22.66 -1.15
C GLU A 294 1.65 -22.33 -1.54
N TYR A 295 1.92 -22.15 -2.85
CA TYR A 295 3.24 -21.80 -3.36
C TYR A 295 3.50 -20.30 -3.42
N ALA A 296 2.49 -19.45 -3.17
CA ALA A 296 2.56 -18.01 -3.41
C ALA A 296 3.70 -17.34 -2.64
N MET A 297 3.91 -17.73 -1.38
CA MET A 297 5.01 -17.21 -0.55
C MET A 297 6.37 -17.52 -1.18
N ALA A 298 6.62 -18.77 -1.54
CA ALA A 298 7.88 -19.19 -2.16
C ALA A 298 8.11 -18.47 -3.50
N VAL A 299 7.07 -18.38 -4.34
CA VAL A 299 7.11 -17.68 -5.65
C VAL A 299 7.44 -16.22 -5.46
N TYR A 300 6.80 -15.54 -4.53
CA TYR A 300 7.03 -14.13 -4.24
C TYR A 300 8.47 -13.87 -3.78
N TYR A 301 8.95 -14.64 -2.80
CA TYR A 301 10.30 -14.46 -2.25
C TYR A 301 11.43 -14.95 -3.18
N ILE A 302 11.09 -15.54 -4.32
CA ILE A 302 12.01 -15.75 -5.45
C ILE A 302 11.95 -14.57 -6.42
N ILE A 303 10.75 -14.18 -6.88
CA ILE A 303 10.58 -13.15 -7.92
C ILE A 303 10.95 -11.77 -7.40
N ALA A 304 10.38 -11.34 -6.27
CA ALA A 304 10.57 -9.99 -5.77
C ALA A 304 12.03 -9.68 -5.40
N PRO A 305 12.78 -10.54 -4.68
CA PRO A 305 14.22 -10.33 -4.45
C PRO A 305 15.04 -10.37 -5.74
N ALA A 306 14.71 -11.23 -6.71
CA ALA A 306 15.38 -11.26 -8.00
C ALA A 306 15.28 -9.90 -8.72
N GLU A 307 14.06 -9.36 -8.82
CA GLU A 307 13.82 -8.05 -9.42
C GLU A 307 14.46 -6.92 -8.60
N ALA A 308 14.40 -6.99 -7.26
CA ALA A 308 15.05 -6.03 -6.37
C ALA A 308 16.56 -5.98 -6.58
N SER A 309 17.24 -7.13 -6.73
CA SER A 309 18.68 -7.19 -6.95
C SER A 309 19.10 -6.44 -8.22
N ALA A 310 18.28 -6.54 -9.28
CA ALA A 310 18.49 -5.81 -10.54
C ALA A 310 18.12 -4.33 -10.40
N ASN A 311 16.96 -4.00 -9.79
CA ASN A 311 16.48 -2.63 -9.63
C ASN A 311 17.41 -1.80 -8.73
N LEU A 312 17.94 -2.36 -7.65
CA LEU A 312 18.79 -1.65 -6.69
C LEU A 312 20.28 -1.66 -7.11
N ALA A 313 20.64 -2.29 -8.23
CA ALA A 313 22.01 -2.23 -8.77
C ALA A 313 22.45 -0.81 -9.14
N ARG A 314 21.49 0.07 -9.46
CA ARG A 314 21.74 1.49 -9.80
C ARG A 314 22.21 2.36 -8.64
N PHE A 315 21.98 1.92 -7.40
CA PHE A 315 22.41 2.64 -6.19
C PHE A 315 23.82 2.19 -5.81
N ASP A 316 24.82 2.84 -6.36
CA ASP A 316 26.23 2.46 -6.30
C ASP A 316 27.15 3.53 -5.66
N GLY A 317 26.57 4.70 -5.30
CA GLY A 317 27.34 5.82 -4.74
C GLY A 317 28.17 6.61 -5.78
N VAL A 318 27.98 6.34 -7.09
CA VAL A 318 28.75 7.03 -8.16
C VAL A 318 28.06 8.28 -8.64
N ARG A 319 26.77 8.19 -9.05
CA ARG A 319 26.03 9.31 -9.65
C ARG A 319 25.19 10.09 -8.66
N TYR A 320 24.61 9.40 -7.67
CA TYR A 320 23.72 9.96 -6.64
C TYR A 320 23.65 9.01 -5.45
N GLY A 321 23.08 9.51 -4.36
CA GLY A 321 22.94 8.76 -3.12
C GLY A 321 24.21 8.74 -2.26
N HIS A 322 24.19 7.92 -1.22
CA HIS A 322 25.29 7.79 -0.28
C HIS A 322 26.57 7.33 -0.95
N ARG A 323 27.66 8.06 -0.70
CA ARG A 323 29.00 7.74 -1.16
C ARG A 323 29.94 7.62 0.03
N SER A 324 30.54 6.46 0.22
CA SER A 324 31.49 6.25 1.32
C SER A 324 32.71 7.15 1.21
N ALA A 325 33.01 7.87 2.29
CA ALA A 325 34.22 8.67 2.39
C ALA A 325 35.52 7.82 2.50
N GLU A 326 35.37 6.55 2.85
CA GLU A 326 36.50 5.61 3.00
C GLU A 326 36.86 4.87 1.72
N ALA A 327 36.20 5.17 0.59
CA ALA A 327 36.48 4.54 -0.69
C ALA A 327 37.85 4.96 -1.22
N LYS A 328 38.67 3.98 -1.64
CA LYS A 328 40.04 4.22 -2.16
C LYS A 328 40.13 3.89 -3.67
N ASP A 329 39.23 3.09 -4.17
CA ASP A 329 39.13 2.64 -5.55
C ASP A 329 37.68 2.33 -5.93
N VAL A 330 37.41 1.97 -7.18
CA VAL A 330 36.06 1.68 -7.67
C VAL A 330 35.42 0.52 -6.91
N PHE A 331 36.17 -0.53 -6.61
CA PHE A 331 35.65 -1.69 -5.89
C PHE A 331 35.22 -1.34 -4.47
N SER A 332 36.08 -0.64 -3.73
CA SER A 332 35.76 -0.18 -2.37
C SER A 332 34.66 0.88 -2.37
N LEU A 333 34.54 1.70 -3.42
CA LEU A 333 33.41 2.64 -3.57
C LEU A 333 32.07 1.90 -3.62
N TYR A 334 31.93 0.91 -4.48
CA TYR A 334 30.69 0.12 -4.57
C TYR A 334 30.42 -0.64 -3.27
N THR A 335 31.37 -1.39 -2.78
CA THR A 335 31.16 -2.27 -1.63
C THR A 335 30.85 -1.50 -0.34
N LYS A 336 31.60 -0.45 -0.05
CA LYS A 336 31.43 0.36 1.17
C LYS A 336 30.17 1.21 1.09
N SER A 337 29.92 1.92 -0.01
CA SER A 337 28.72 2.74 -0.16
C SER A 337 27.44 1.92 0.02
N ARG A 338 27.38 0.73 -0.58
CA ARG A 338 26.21 -0.17 -0.46
C ARG A 338 26.12 -0.81 0.94
N ALA A 339 27.26 -1.14 1.57
CA ALA A 339 27.28 -1.69 2.93
C ALA A 339 26.78 -0.68 3.98
N GLU A 340 27.17 0.59 3.82
CA GLU A 340 26.78 1.70 4.71
C GLU A 340 25.36 2.21 4.45
N GLY A 341 24.99 2.31 3.17
CA GLY A 341 23.72 2.92 2.74
C GLY A 341 22.50 2.02 2.86
N PHE A 342 22.63 0.69 2.64
CA PHE A 342 21.51 -0.24 2.73
C PHE A 342 21.37 -0.88 4.12
N GLY A 343 20.13 -1.01 4.58
CA GLY A 343 19.77 -1.75 5.78
C GLY A 343 19.89 -3.28 5.61
N ALA A 344 19.71 -3.99 6.70
CA ALA A 344 19.91 -5.45 6.76
C ALA A 344 18.96 -6.23 5.86
N GLU A 345 17.66 -5.87 5.87
CA GLU A 345 16.65 -6.56 5.07
C GLU A 345 16.86 -6.36 3.57
N VAL A 346 17.17 -5.14 3.15
CA VAL A 346 17.48 -4.83 1.74
C VAL A 346 18.69 -5.61 1.27
N LYS A 347 19.77 -5.66 2.07
CA LYS A 347 20.95 -6.47 1.76
C LYS A 347 20.62 -7.95 1.63
N ARG A 348 19.80 -8.50 2.54
CA ARG A 348 19.35 -9.90 2.49
C ARG A 348 18.64 -10.20 1.19
N ARG A 349 17.66 -9.37 0.79
CA ARG A 349 16.89 -9.56 -0.46
C ARG A 349 17.74 -9.39 -1.70
N ILE A 350 18.70 -8.45 -1.73
CA ILE A 350 19.66 -8.32 -2.84
C ILE A 350 20.50 -9.59 -2.99
N ILE A 351 21.02 -10.15 -1.88
CA ILE A 351 21.82 -11.39 -1.91
C ILE A 351 20.96 -12.56 -2.40
N MET A 352 19.76 -12.74 -1.87
CA MET A 352 18.82 -13.78 -2.32
C MET A 352 18.52 -13.65 -3.82
N GLY A 353 18.21 -12.44 -4.27
CA GLY A 353 17.92 -12.17 -5.68
C GLY A 353 19.11 -12.44 -6.60
N THR A 354 20.29 -12.02 -6.20
CA THR A 354 21.52 -12.30 -6.93
C THR A 354 21.79 -13.82 -7.05
N TYR A 355 21.54 -14.56 -5.97
CA TYR A 355 21.69 -16.02 -5.96
C TYR A 355 20.73 -16.70 -6.95
N VAL A 356 19.43 -16.37 -6.91
CA VAL A 356 18.42 -17.03 -7.76
C VAL A 356 18.54 -16.65 -9.23
N LEU A 357 19.21 -15.53 -9.55
CA LEU A 357 19.52 -15.11 -10.93
C LEU A 357 20.87 -15.62 -11.44
N SER A 358 21.68 -16.25 -10.58
CA SER A 358 23.03 -16.70 -10.99
C SER A 358 22.97 -17.89 -11.95
N SER A 359 24.06 -18.07 -12.71
CA SER A 359 24.20 -19.15 -13.68
C SER A 359 23.97 -20.53 -13.03
N GLY A 360 23.14 -21.35 -13.67
CA GLY A 360 22.72 -22.66 -13.16
C GLY A 360 21.52 -22.65 -12.22
N TYR A 361 21.15 -21.50 -11.66
CA TYR A 361 19.99 -21.38 -10.75
C TYR A 361 18.79 -20.66 -11.36
N TYR A 362 18.99 -19.85 -12.39
CA TYR A 362 17.94 -19.07 -13.03
C TYR A 362 16.72 -19.92 -13.44
N ASP A 363 16.93 -20.99 -14.19
CA ASP A 363 15.83 -21.86 -14.65
C ASP A 363 15.22 -22.68 -13.49
N ALA A 364 16.06 -23.10 -12.54
CA ALA A 364 15.63 -23.89 -11.39
C ALA A 364 14.76 -23.10 -10.41
N TYR A 365 15.00 -21.80 -10.23
CA TYR A 365 14.30 -20.95 -9.29
C TYR A 365 13.43 -19.90 -10.00
N TYR A 366 14.03 -18.91 -10.64
CA TYR A 366 13.27 -17.77 -11.21
C TYR A 366 12.34 -18.23 -12.34
N GLY A 367 12.85 -19.01 -13.29
CA GLY A 367 12.05 -19.55 -14.38
C GLY A 367 10.89 -20.44 -13.90
N ARG A 368 11.11 -21.27 -12.87
CA ARG A 368 10.08 -22.09 -12.26
C ARG A 368 9.05 -21.23 -11.52
N ALA A 369 9.49 -20.22 -10.75
CA ALA A 369 8.60 -19.32 -10.03
C ALA A 369 7.68 -18.56 -10.99
N GLN A 370 8.17 -18.08 -12.14
CA GLN A 370 7.34 -17.44 -13.17
C GLN A 370 6.26 -18.38 -13.75
N LYS A 371 6.59 -19.67 -13.93
CA LYS A 371 5.60 -20.68 -14.37
C LYS A 371 4.53 -20.91 -13.31
N VAL A 372 4.90 -21.01 -12.03
CA VAL A 372 3.93 -21.18 -10.92
C VAL A 372 3.10 -19.91 -10.74
N ARG A 373 3.67 -18.72 -10.89
CA ARG A 373 2.91 -17.46 -10.93
C ARG A 373 1.79 -17.49 -11.97
N THR A 374 2.05 -18.06 -13.14
CA THR A 374 1.02 -18.23 -14.19
C THR A 374 -0.11 -19.16 -13.73
N LEU A 375 0.21 -20.22 -12.97
CA LEU A 375 -0.80 -21.12 -12.42
C LEU A 375 -1.65 -20.41 -11.36
N ILE A 376 -1.02 -19.65 -10.45
CA ILE A 376 -1.73 -18.82 -9.46
C ILE A 376 -2.70 -17.86 -10.15
N LYS A 377 -2.27 -17.18 -11.23
CA LYS A 377 -3.18 -16.32 -12.00
C LYS A 377 -4.36 -17.08 -12.56
N ARG A 378 -4.15 -18.27 -13.11
CA ARG A 378 -5.23 -19.11 -13.68
C ARG A 378 -6.24 -19.56 -12.61
N ASP A 379 -5.80 -19.81 -11.37
CA ASP A 379 -6.71 -20.12 -10.27
C ASP A 379 -7.66 -18.96 -10.00
N PHE A 380 -7.15 -17.71 -9.97
CA PHE A 380 -7.99 -16.52 -9.83
C PHE A 380 -8.92 -16.33 -11.03
N ASP A 381 -8.43 -16.50 -12.26
CA ASP A 381 -9.26 -16.38 -13.46
C ASP A 381 -10.44 -17.37 -13.39
N ALA A 382 -10.20 -18.63 -13.02
CA ALA A 382 -11.24 -19.66 -12.86
C ALA A 382 -12.19 -19.39 -11.68
N ALA A 383 -11.71 -18.79 -10.59
CA ALA A 383 -12.54 -18.40 -9.48
C ALA A 383 -13.50 -17.26 -9.87
N PHE A 384 -13.02 -16.26 -10.62
CA PHE A 384 -13.83 -15.13 -11.07
C PHE A 384 -14.84 -15.45 -12.19
N GLU A 385 -14.80 -16.64 -12.77
CA GLU A 385 -15.91 -17.16 -13.58
C GLU A 385 -17.13 -17.52 -12.73
N LYS A 386 -16.96 -17.76 -11.42
CA LYS A 386 -18.01 -18.24 -10.51
C LYS A 386 -18.48 -17.17 -9.53
N VAL A 387 -17.60 -16.21 -9.17
CA VAL A 387 -17.86 -15.20 -8.13
C VAL A 387 -17.52 -13.79 -8.60
N ASP A 388 -18.17 -12.82 -7.98
CA ASP A 388 -17.96 -11.40 -8.26
C ASP A 388 -16.74 -10.84 -7.53
N ALA A 389 -16.53 -11.29 -6.30
CA ALA A 389 -15.39 -10.93 -5.46
C ALA A 389 -15.04 -12.10 -4.53
N ILE A 390 -13.79 -12.15 -4.09
CA ILE A 390 -13.34 -13.07 -3.03
C ILE A 390 -13.13 -12.26 -1.77
N LEU A 391 -13.56 -12.77 -0.60
CA LEU A 391 -13.30 -12.18 0.72
C LEU A 391 -12.30 -13.03 1.49
N THR A 392 -11.28 -12.38 2.06
CA THR A 392 -10.25 -13.00 2.90
C THR A 392 -9.83 -12.07 4.05
N PRO A 393 -9.14 -12.54 5.09
CA PRO A 393 -8.39 -11.64 5.96
C PRO A 393 -7.31 -10.86 5.16
N CYS A 394 -6.84 -9.72 5.69
CA CYS A 394 -5.67 -9.03 5.16
C CYS A 394 -4.36 -9.59 5.70
N ALA A 395 -4.34 -9.97 6.97
CA ALA A 395 -3.19 -10.52 7.67
C ALA A 395 -3.66 -11.64 8.62
N PRO A 396 -2.78 -12.58 9.01
CA PRO A 396 -3.17 -13.67 9.91
C PRO A 396 -3.36 -13.22 11.35
N THR A 397 -2.77 -12.08 11.75
CA THR A 397 -2.83 -11.54 13.12
C THR A 397 -3.22 -10.06 13.10
N PRO A 398 -3.72 -9.50 14.22
CA PRO A 398 -3.76 -8.06 14.42
C PRO A 398 -2.33 -7.49 14.47
N ALA A 399 -2.20 -6.16 14.58
CA ALA A 399 -0.90 -5.51 14.73
C ALA A 399 -0.14 -6.08 15.94
N PHE A 400 1.07 -6.59 15.70
CA PHE A 400 1.95 -7.15 16.72
C PHE A 400 2.84 -6.06 17.35
N LYS A 401 3.49 -6.35 18.49
CA LYS A 401 4.36 -5.38 19.16
C LYS A 401 5.65 -5.16 18.38
N ALA A 402 6.16 -3.93 18.43
CA ALA A 402 7.44 -3.60 17.80
C ALA A 402 8.57 -4.45 18.41
N GLY A 403 9.39 -5.05 17.56
CA GLY A 403 10.48 -5.95 17.95
C GLY A 403 10.06 -7.37 18.38
N GLU A 404 8.77 -7.69 18.34
CA GLU A 404 8.26 -9.02 18.71
C GLU A 404 8.63 -10.09 17.67
N VAL A 405 8.47 -9.76 16.39
CA VAL A 405 8.73 -10.69 15.27
C VAL A 405 10.14 -10.45 14.74
N GLN A 406 11.10 -11.24 15.19
CA GLN A 406 12.51 -11.11 14.77
C GLN A 406 12.89 -12.12 13.67
N ASP A 407 12.20 -13.25 13.59
CA ASP A 407 12.43 -14.23 12.54
C ASP A 407 11.87 -13.76 11.19
N PRO A 408 12.71 -13.66 10.16
CA PRO A 408 12.27 -13.19 8.84
C PRO A 408 11.14 -14.03 8.22
N LEU A 409 11.15 -15.35 8.42
CA LEU A 409 10.12 -16.24 7.86
C LEU A 409 8.76 -15.97 8.51
N THR A 410 8.74 -15.79 9.84
CA THR A 410 7.54 -15.41 10.57
C THR A 410 7.04 -14.03 10.14
N MET A 411 7.94 -13.06 9.92
CA MET A 411 7.57 -11.74 9.40
C MET A 411 6.92 -11.86 8.01
N TYR A 412 7.44 -12.71 7.15
CA TYR A 412 6.93 -12.92 5.79
C TYR A 412 5.51 -13.52 5.78
N LEU A 413 5.14 -14.32 6.78
CA LEU A 413 3.79 -14.89 6.89
C LEU A 413 2.70 -13.83 7.09
N ASN A 414 3.03 -12.61 7.51
CA ASN A 414 2.04 -11.52 7.59
C ASN A 414 1.41 -11.17 6.24
N ASP A 415 2.08 -11.47 5.12
CA ASP A 415 1.61 -11.19 3.77
C ASP A 415 0.93 -12.41 3.10
N LEU A 416 0.65 -13.47 3.85
CA LEU A 416 0.12 -14.75 3.36
C LEU A 416 -1.14 -14.58 2.49
N PHE A 417 -2.09 -13.75 2.92
CA PHE A 417 -3.37 -13.55 2.24
C PHE A 417 -3.32 -12.48 1.14
N THR A 418 -2.30 -11.63 1.14
CA THR A 418 -2.19 -10.52 0.20
C THR A 418 -1.31 -10.82 -1.01
N ILE A 419 -0.27 -11.65 -0.85
CA ILE A 419 0.68 -12.03 -1.90
C ILE A 419 0.00 -12.71 -3.11
N PRO A 420 -0.94 -13.67 -2.95
CA PRO A 420 -1.52 -14.38 -4.10
C PRO A 420 -2.16 -13.43 -5.11
N SER A 421 -2.95 -12.44 -4.65
CA SER A 421 -3.59 -11.45 -5.52
C SER A 421 -2.59 -10.49 -6.19
N SER A 422 -1.46 -10.21 -5.54
CA SER A 422 -0.36 -9.44 -6.14
C SER A 422 0.33 -10.22 -7.26
N LEU A 423 0.64 -11.49 -7.06
CA LEU A 423 1.22 -12.37 -8.08
C LEU A 423 0.30 -12.55 -9.28
N ALA A 424 -1.02 -12.64 -9.05
CA ALA A 424 -2.02 -12.73 -10.10
C ALA A 424 -2.24 -11.40 -10.86
N GLY A 425 -1.79 -10.27 -10.32
CA GLY A 425 -1.94 -8.95 -10.92
C GLY A 425 -3.35 -8.37 -10.84
N VAL A 426 -4.25 -8.96 -10.05
CA VAL A 426 -5.65 -8.56 -9.88
C VAL A 426 -5.79 -7.43 -8.85
N CYS A 427 -6.92 -6.70 -8.86
CA CYS A 427 -7.17 -5.63 -7.90
C CYS A 427 -7.67 -6.18 -6.55
N ALA A 428 -7.33 -5.48 -5.47
CA ALA A 428 -7.76 -5.83 -4.12
C ALA A 428 -7.85 -4.60 -3.21
N SER A 429 -8.69 -4.69 -2.19
CA SER A 429 -8.87 -3.64 -1.18
C SER A 429 -8.82 -4.21 0.23
N SER A 430 -8.39 -3.41 1.19
CA SER A 430 -8.64 -3.62 2.62
C SER A 430 -9.70 -2.65 3.07
N VAL A 431 -10.71 -3.16 3.78
CA VAL A 431 -11.80 -2.36 4.36
C VAL A 431 -11.90 -2.69 5.84
N PRO A 432 -11.99 -1.70 6.75
CA PRO A 432 -12.21 -1.93 8.17
C PRO A 432 -13.41 -2.85 8.43
N ALA A 433 -13.23 -3.87 9.27
CA ALA A 433 -14.26 -4.88 9.55
C ALA A 433 -14.67 -4.95 11.03
N GLY A 434 -13.79 -4.50 11.93
CA GLY A 434 -14.06 -4.50 13.37
C GLY A 434 -12.80 -4.35 14.19
N PHE A 435 -12.94 -4.59 15.49
CA PHE A 435 -11.88 -4.49 16.47
C PHE A 435 -11.79 -5.79 17.29
N THR A 436 -10.57 -6.15 17.69
CA THR A 436 -10.36 -7.24 18.65
C THR A 436 -11.05 -6.92 19.98
N ALA A 437 -11.56 -7.95 20.67
CA ALA A 437 -12.33 -7.76 21.89
C ALA A 437 -11.49 -7.16 23.03
N ASP A 438 -10.33 -7.74 23.30
CA ASP A 438 -9.51 -7.38 24.46
C ASP A 438 -8.65 -6.15 24.23
N THR A 439 -7.95 -6.09 23.08
CA THR A 439 -6.95 -5.05 22.80
C THR A 439 -7.48 -3.89 21.99
N ARG A 440 -8.70 -3.98 21.47
CA ARG A 440 -9.33 -2.96 20.61
C ARG A 440 -8.47 -2.59 19.39
N LEU A 441 -7.70 -3.54 18.88
CA LEU A 441 -6.90 -3.36 17.66
C LEU A 441 -7.77 -3.51 16.43
N PRO A 442 -7.59 -2.66 15.41
CA PRO A 442 -8.35 -2.76 14.18
C PRO A 442 -8.01 -4.03 13.41
N VAL A 443 -9.02 -4.58 12.74
CA VAL A 443 -8.90 -5.68 11.79
C VAL A 443 -9.69 -5.33 10.54
N GLY A 444 -9.04 -5.38 9.38
CA GLY A 444 -9.66 -5.21 8.07
C GLY A 444 -9.83 -6.55 7.36
N VAL A 445 -10.87 -6.63 6.53
CA VAL A 445 -11.03 -7.72 5.56
C VAL A 445 -10.60 -7.27 4.18
N GLN A 446 -10.17 -8.22 3.36
CA GLN A 446 -9.75 -7.99 1.99
C GLN A 446 -10.83 -8.45 1.02
N PHE A 447 -11.23 -7.58 0.10
CA PHE A 447 -11.93 -7.96 -1.11
C PHE A 447 -10.95 -8.04 -2.28
N ILE A 448 -11.10 -9.05 -3.13
CA ILE A 448 -10.29 -9.26 -4.33
C ILE A 448 -11.24 -9.41 -5.51
N CYS A 449 -11.00 -8.69 -6.61
CA CYS A 449 -11.75 -8.78 -7.85
C CYS A 449 -10.83 -9.06 -9.04
N GLY A 450 -11.39 -9.47 -10.16
CA GLY A 450 -10.65 -9.76 -11.39
C GLY A 450 -9.82 -8.59 -11.89
N GLY A 451 -8.88 -8.86 -12.78
CA GLY A 451 -8.02 -7.80 -13.34
C GLY A 451 -8.84 -6.70 -14.03
N PHE A 452 -8.47 -5.45 -13.77
CA PHE A 452 -9.12 -4.25 -14.28
C PHE A 452 -10.62 -4.09 -13.92
N ARG A 453 -11.02 -4.74 -12.81
CA ARG A 453 -12.37 -4.64 -12.24
C ARG A 453 -12.40 -3.81 -10.95
N GLU A 454 -11.68 -2.70 -10.94
CA GLU A 454 -11.71 -1.74 -9.83
C GLU A 454 -13.12 -1.16 -9.61
N ASP A 455 -13.93 -1.07 -10.66
CA ASP A 455 -15.36 -0.74 -10.60
C ASP A 455 -16.11 -1.65 -9.63
N ARG A 456 -15.94 -2.97 -9.81
CA ARG A 456 -16.58 -4.00 -8.98
C ARG A 456 -15.95 -4.05 -7.58
N LEU A 457 -14.62 -3.94 -7.50
CA LEU A 457 -13.91 -3.90 -6.24
C LEU A 457 -14.41 -2.78 -5.32
N LEU A 458 -14.54 -1.57 -5.86
CA LEU A 458 -15.02 -0.42 -5.11
C LEU A 458 -16.51 -0.56 -4.75
N ALA A 459 -17.34 -1.12 -5.65
CA ALA A 459 -18.76 -1.37 -5.36
C ALA A 459 -18.95 -2.36 -4.21
N VAL A 460 -18.24 -3.52 -4.20
CA VAL A 460 -18.36 -4.49 -3.11
C VAL A 460 -17.78 -3.93 -1.81
N SER A 461 -16.66 -3.20 -1.89
CA SER A 461 -16.05 -2.55 -0.72
C SER A 461 -16.98 -1.50 -0.11
N LYS A 462 -17.64 -0.69 -0.95
CA LYS A 462 -18.62 0.31 -0.50
C LYS A 462 -19.85 -0.33 0.13
N ALA A 463 -20.39 -1.36 -0.51
CA ALA A 463 -21.52 -2.11 0.05
C ALA A 463 -21.17 -2.70 1.43
N PHE A 464 -19.96 -3.21 1.62
CA PHE A 464 -19.50 -3.72 2.91
C PHE A 464 -19.27 -2.59 3.94
N GLU A 465 -18.62 -1.51 3.54
CA GLU A 465 -18.41 -0.33 4.40
C GLU A 465 -19.74 0.18 4.96
N ASP A 466 -20.81 0.20 4.16
CA ASP A 466 -22.12 0.67 4.60
C ASP A 466 -22.81 -0.28 5.60
N LEU A 467 -22.45 -1.58 5.60
CA LEU A 467 -22.93 -2.53 6.60
C LEU A 467 -22.20 -2.41 7.95
N THR A 468 -20.99 -1.87 7.94
CA THR A 468 -20.15 -1.71 9.15
C THR A 468 -20.20 -0.30 9.76
N LYS A 469 -20.80 0.68 9.06
CA LYS A 469 -21.00 2.05 9.59
C LYS A 469 -22.03 2.03 10.69
N GLY A 470 -21.61 2.38 11.92
CA GLY A 470 -22.49 2.51 13.09
C GLY A 470 -22.26 1.47 14.19
N GLU A 471 -21.26 0.62 14.07
CA GLU A 471 -20.83 -0.34 15.10
C GLU A 471 -19.62 0.13 15.94
#